data_e80a43b155a2d0a60cc9ba2e23b6aff4
#
_entry.id   e80a43b155a2d0a60cc9ba2e23b6aff4
#
_cell.length_a   1.000
_cell.length_b   1.000
_cell.length_c   1.000
_cell.angle_alpha   90.00
_cell.angle_beta   90.00
_cell.angle_gamma   90.00
#
_symmetry.space_group_name_H-M   'P 1'
#
loop_
_entity.id
_entity.type
_entity.pdbx_description
1 polymer ?
#
loop_
_entity_poly.entity_id
_entity_poly.type
_entity_poly.pdbx_seq_one_letter_code
_entity_poly.pdbx_strand_id
1 'polypeptide(L)'
;MTDYEDKKKKFDSMITLYGRKPVLEILLDPDSSIFRLHLSESNQQGDTITQIRKLADKRNIEIATHPKEALSRISKNARQDQGVAIDIAPPKYQSVDEILDGVGQLLALDGITNPQNLGMIIRSVAASPMDGLLLPRKGCAKIDPLVHKASAGTLFKSSIYHCPTIESG
;
A
#
# COMPACT_ATOMS: atom_id res chain seq x y z
N MET A 1 -14.90 -4.98 24.82
CA MET A 1 -13.62 -5.01 24.09
C MET A 1 -12.78 -3.85 24.61
N THR A 2 -11.54 -4.10 24.98
CA THR A 2 -10.70 -3.05 25.57
C THR A 2 -10.11 -2.16 24.44
N ASP A 3 -9.98 -0.85 24.69
CA ASP A 3 -9.34 0.16 23.81
C ASP A 3 -7.98 -0.31 23.26
N TYR A 4 -7.30 -1.20 23.98
CA TYR A 4 -6.05 -1.83 23.58
C TYR A 4 -6.21 -2.85 22.45
N GLU A 5 -7.26 -3.68 22.47
CA GLU A 5 -7.50 -4.69 21.42
C GLU A 5 -7.93 -4.04 20.11
N ASP A 6 -8.70 -2.96 20.19
CA ASP A 6 -9.10 -2.19 19.01
C ASP A 6 -7.93 -1.44 18.39
N LYS A 7 -7.05 -0.85 19.23
CA LYS A 7 -5.79 -0.26 18.77
C LYS A 7 -4.87 -1.30 18.14
N LYS A 8 -4.73 -2.47 18.74
CA LYS A 8 -3.89 -3.55 18.22
C LYS A 8 -4.41 -4.04 16.87
N LYS A 9 -5.72 -4.29 16.73
CA LYS A 9 -6.34 -4.66 15.43
C LYS A 9 -6.11 -3.59 14.38
N LYS A 10 -6.22 -2.32 14.73
CA LYS A 10 -5.96 -1.19 13.82
C LYS A 10 -4.49 -1.17 13.37
N PHE A 11 -3.53 -1.40 14.29
CA PHE A 11 -2.10 -1.49 13.94
C PHE A 11 -1.79 -2.73 13.09
N ASP A 12 -2.40 -3.87 13.38
CA ASP A 12 -2.21 -5.12 12.61
C ASP A 12 -2.82 -5.04 11.19
N SER A 13 -3.73 -4.08 10.96
CA SER A 13 -4.38 -3.84 9.67
C SER A 13 -3.75 -2.68 8.87
N MET A 14 -2.68 -2.05 9.35
CA MET A 14 -2.02 -0.95 8.64
C MET A 14 -0.82 -1.42 7.83
N ILE A 15 -0.59 -0.75 6.71
CA ILE A 15 0.65 -0.88 5.93
C ILE A 15 1.42 0.42 6.02
N THR A 16 2.69 0.33 6.41
CA THR A 16 3.59 1.48 6.39
C THR A 16 4.36 1.51 5.08
N LEU A 17 4.09 2.49 4.23
CA LEU A 17 4.83 2.78 3.02
C LEU A 17 5.91 3.82 3.30
N TYR A 18 6.97 3.83 2.49
CA TYR A 18 8.10 4.73 2.69
C TYR A 18 8.71 5.21 1.38
N GLY A 19 9.42 6.34 1.46
CA GLY A 19 10.06 7.01 0.33
C GLY A 19 9.20 8.14 -0.24
N ARG A 20 9.88 9.18 -0.74
CA ARG A 20 9.23 10.44 -1.15
C ARG A 20 8.21 10.27 -2.27
N LYS A 21 8.55 9.50 -3.31
CA LYS A 21 7.65 9.27 -4.46
C LYS A 21 6.41 8.44 -4.07
N PRO A 22 6.55 7.24 -3.45
CA PRO A 22 5.40 6.46 -3.02
C PRO A 22 4.45 7.23 -2.09
N VAL A 23 5.01 7.98 -1.12
CA VAL A 23 4.20 8.79 -0.20
C VAL A 23 3.47 9.91 -0.93
N LEU A 24 4.12 10.57 -1.88
CA LEU A 24 3.48 11.61 -2.69
C LEU A 24 2.34 11.05 -3.54
N GLU A 25 2.52 9.90 -4.16
CA GLU A 25 1.49 9.21 -4.96
C GLU A 25 0.25 8.89 -4.11
N ILE A 26 0.45 8.36 -2.89
CA ILE A 26 -0.64 8.10 -1.96
C ILE A 26 -1.36 9.37 -1.52
N LEU A 27 -0.64 10.45 -1.26
CA LEU A 27 -1.24 11.72 -0.88
C LEU A 27 -2.04 12.38 -2.02
N LEU A 28 -1.68 12.11 -3.27
CA LEU A 28 -2.38 12.56 -4.46
C LEU A 28 -3.63 11.73 -4.78
N ASP A 29 -3.70 10.49 -4.30
CA ASP A 29 -4.84 9.62 -4.50
C ASP A 29 -5.94 9.94 -3.48
N PRO A 30 -7.10 10.49 -3.89
CA PRO A 30 -8.17 10.89 -2.98
C PRO A 30 -8.80 9.72 -2.23
N ASP A 31 -8.76 8.51 -2.81
CA ASP A 31 -9.41 7.32 -2.27
C ASP A 31 -8.55 6.59 -1.23
N SER A 32 -7.29 6.97 -1.10
CA SER A 32 -6.38 6.40 -0.11
C SER A 32 -6.79 6.77 1.31
N SER A 33 -7.05 5.76 2.15
CA SER A 33 -7.27 5.91 3.59
C SER A 33 -5.94 6.03 4.33
N ILE A 34 -5.59 7.25 4.73
CA ILE A 34 -4.33 7.58 5.39
C ILE A 34 -4.57 7.79 6.88
N PHE A 35 -3.73 7.16 7.71
CA PHE A 35 -3.80 7.29 9.17
C PHE A 35 -2.84 8.35 9.69
N ARG A 36 -1.58 8.33 9.21
CA ARG A 36 -0.53 9.23 9.69
C ARG A 36 0.61 9.34 8.70
N LEU A 37 1.16 10.54 8.60
CA LEU A 37 2.42 10.82 7.89
C LEU A 37 3.56 10.93 8.90
N HIS A 38 4.68 10.29 8.60
CA HIS A 38 5.89 10.33 9.42
C HIS A 38 7.01 11.02 8.64
N LEU A 39 7.62 12.04 9.25
CA LEU A 39 8.72 12.78 8.67
C LEU A 39 9.93 12.77 9.58
N SER A 40 11.13 12.69 8.99
CA SER A 40 12.36 12.89 9.75
C SER A 40 12.61 14.36 10.03
N GLU A 41 13.10 14.69 11.23
CA GLU A 41 13.58 16.03 11.61
C GLU A 41 14.71 16.49 10.70
N SER A 42 15.54 15.57 10.20
CA SER A 42 16.64 15.84 9.30
C SER A 42 16.25 16.10 7.86
N ASN A 43 14.95 16.05 7.52
CA ASN A 43 14.50 16.36 6.17
C ASN A 43 14.79 17.82 5.83
N GLN A 44 15.73 18.02 4.91
CA GLN A 44 15.94 19.33 4.33
C GLN A 44 14.71 19.76 3.52
N GLN A 45 14.40 21.04 3.57
CA GLN A 45 13.34 21.61 2.74
C GLN A 45 13.71 21.42 1.26
N GLY A 46 12.80 20.81 0.52
CA GLY A 46 12.91 20.59 -0.91
C GLY A 46 11.48 20.47 -1.48
N ASP A 47 11.35 20.67 -2.79
CA ASP A 47 10.04 20.75 -3.47
C ASP A 47 9.11 19.60 -3.13
N THR A 48 9.63 18.37 -3.12
CA THR A 48 8.84 17.15 -2.82
C THR A 48 8.36 17.14 -1.37
N ILE A 49 9.21 17.49 -0.39
CA ILE A 49 8.81 17.52 1.03
C ILE A 49 7.79 18.64 1.28
N THR A 50 7.98 19.78 0.65
CA THR A 50 7.03 20.90 0.73
C THR A 50 5.68 20.50 0.15
N GLN A 51 5.66 19.79 -0.96
CA GLN A 51 4.44 19.29 -1.59
C GLN A 51 3.75 18.24 -0.72
N ILE A 52 4.51 17.29 -0.14
CA ILE A 52 4.01 16.26 0.80
C ILE A 52 3.31 16.94 1.98
N ARG A 53 3.95 17.93 2.62
CA ARG A 53 3.36 18.67 3.75
C ARG A 53 2.06 19.37 3.36
N LYS A 54 2.06 20.12 2.25
CA LYS A 54 0.86 20.82 1.75
C LYS A 54 -0.31 19.87 1.48
N LEU A 55 -0.05 18.71 0.91
CA LEU A 55 -1.09 17.70 0.66
C LEU A 55 -1.61 17.08 1.95
N ALA A 56 -0.73 16.79 2.91
CA ALA A 56 -1.11 16.26 4.21
C ALA A 56 -1.98 17.28 4.97
N ASP A 57 -1.59 18.55 5.00
CA ASP A 57 -2.36 19.63 5.62
C ASP A 57 -3.73 19.79 4.95
N LYS A 58 -3.78 19.79 3.60
CA LYS A 58 -5.06 19.89 2.85
C LYS A 58 -6.02 18.74 3.16
N ARG A 59 -5.50 17.57 3.48
CA ARG A 59 -6.26 16.35 3.82
C ARG A 59 -6.48 16.17 5.32
N ASN A 60 -6.05 17.12 6.16
CA ASN A 60 -6.08 17.03 7.63
C ASN A 60 -5.41 15.75 8.17
N ILE A 61 -4.29 15.33 7.56
CA ILE A 61 -3.54 14.16 7.98
C ILE A 61 -2.58 14.56 9.09
N GLU A 62 -2.59 13.81 10.20
CA GLU A 62 -1.63 13.99 11.29
C GLU A 62 -0.20 13.79 10.80
N ILE A 63 0.68 14.76 11.07
CA ILE A 63 2.11 14.70 10.75
C ILE A 63 2.89 14.49 12.05
N ALA A 64 3.54 13.32 12.16
CA ALA A 64 4.44 13.02 13.26
C ALA A 64 5.91 13.21 12.82
N THR A 65 6.66 14.00 13.57
CA THR A 65 8.07 14.24 13.28
C THR A 65 8.94 13.40 14.22
N HIS A 66 9.98 12.78 13.66
CA HIS A 66 10.83 11.82 14.37
C HIS A 66 12.31 12.07 14.11
N PRO A 67 13.20 11.74 15.07
CA PRO A 67 14.61 11.54 14.80
C PRO A 67 14.79 10.46 13.69
N LYS A 68 15.87 10.58 12.92
CA LYS A 68 16.13 9.69 11.77
C LYS A 68 16.09 8.21 12.14
N GLU A 69 16.66 7.84 13.28
CA GLU A 69 16.72 6.46 13.76
C GLU A 69 15.32 5.93 14.14
N ALA A 70 14.46 6.77 14.68
CA ALA A 70 13.08 6.40 15.01
C ALA A 70 12.25 6.19 13.74
N LEU A 71 12.38 7.06 12.74
CA LEU A 71 11.74 6.89 11.45
C LEU A 71 12.20 5.60 10.76
N SER A 72 13.48 5.30 10.80
CA SER A 72 14.05 4.08 10.21
C SER A 72 13.49 2.79 10.83
N ARG A 73 13.11 2.81 12.10
CA ARG A 73 12.41 1.70 12.76
C ARG A 73 10.96 1.58 12.29
N ILE A 74 10.30 2.70 12.06
CA ILE A 74 8.92 2.75 11.53
C ILE A 74 8.89 2.21 10.10
N SER A 75 9.76 2.72 9.22
CA SER A 75 9.84 2.31 7.81
C SER A 75 10.38 0.90 7.63
N LYS A 76 11.13 0.37 8.63
CA LYS A 76 11.91 -0.88 8.55
C LYS A 76 12.88 -0.90 7.37
N ASN A 77 13.23 0.25 6.81
CA ASN A 77 14.11 0.38 5.66
C ASN A 77 14.88 1.72 5.63
N ALA A 78 15.82 1.87 6.55
CA ALA A 78 16.65 3.07 6.72
C ALA A 78 17.37 3.57 5.45
N ARG A 79 17.65 2.68 4.49
CA ARG A 79 18.36 3.03 3.26
C ARG A 79 17.45 3.64 2.20
N GLN A 80 16.15 3.37 2.25
CA GLN A 80 15.21 3.72 1.17
C GLN A 80 14.06 4.61 1.62
N ASP A 81 13.91 4.88 2.93
CA ASP A 81 12.81 5.70 3.47
C ASP A 81 12.93 7.18 3.10
N GLN A 82 14.12 7.64 2.76
CA GLN A 82 14.38 9.04 2.36
C GLN A 82 13.83 10.06 3.37
N GLY A 83 13.72 9.65 4.65
CA GLY A 83 13.16 10.47 5.72
C GLY A 83 11.63 10.61 5.70
N VAL A 84 10.91 9.76 4.98
CA VAL A 84 9.44 9.84 4.83
C VAL A 84 8.81 8.45 4.91
N ALA A 85 7.77 8.31 5.74
CA ALA A 85 6.90 7.13 5.77
C ALA A 85 5.44 7.55 5.99
N ILE A 86 4.51 6.69 5.63
CA ILE A 86 3.07 6.94 5.75
C ILE A 86 2.35 5.64 6.12
N ASP A 87 1.47 5.74 7.11
CA ASP A 87 0.60 4.65 7.52
C ASP A 87 -0.73 4.76 6.80
N ILE A 88 -1.12 3.72 6.12
CA ILE A 88 -2.34 3.66 5.33
C ILE A 88 -3.13 2.38 5.62
N ALA A 89 -4.41 2.40 5.30
CA ALA A 89 -5.20 1.18 5.23
C ALA A 89 -4.66 0.26 4.12
N PRO A 90 -4.60 -1.05 4.34
CA PRO A 90 -4.25 -2.00 3.28
C PRO A 90 -5.28 -1.92 2.14
N PRO A 91 -4.91 -2.30 0.92
CA PRO A 91 -5.86 -2.41 -0.17
C PRO A 91 -7.00 -3.34 0.23
N LYS A 92 -8.22 -3.01 -0.17
CA LYS A 92 -9.38 -3.86 0.07
C LYS A 92 -9.27 -5.06 -0.88
N TYR A 93 -9.23 -6.25 -0.29
CA TYR A 93 -9.38 -7.47 -1.05
C TYR A 93 -10.86 -7.84 -1.09
N GLN A 94 -11.33 -8.19 -2.27
CA GLN A 94 -12.66 -8.73 -2.47
C GLN A 94 -12.58 -10.26 -2.46
N SER A 95 -13.61 -10.94 -1.95
CA SER A 95 -13.71 -12.38 -2.14
C SER A 95 -14.06 -12.67 -3.59
N VAL A 96 -13.57 -13.80 -4.12
CA VAL A 96 -14.02 -14.26 -5.44
C VAL A 96 -15.53 -14.47 -5.47
N ASP A 97 -16.13 -14.85 -4.34
CA ASP A 97 -17.58 -15.02 -4.19
C ASP A 97 -18.37 -13.71 -4.28
N GLU A 98 -17.68 -12.57 -4.17
CA GLU A 98 -18.26 -11.21 -4.28
C GLU A 98 -18.13 -10.65 -5.70
N ILE A 99 -17.61 -11.44 -6.65
CA ILE A 99 -17.53 -11.01 -8.06
C ILE A 99 -18.95 -10.83 -8.58
N LEU A 100 -19.29 -9.56 -8.81
CA LEU A 100 -20.59 -9.20 -9.34
C LEU A 100 -20.65 -9.43 -10.87
N ASP A 101 -21.85 -9.59 -11.38
CA ASP A 101 -22.10 -9.61 -12.84
C ASP A 101 -21.46 -8.38 -13.49
N GLY A 102 -20.64 -8.62 -14.53
CA GLY A 102 -19.93 -7.56 -15.27
C GLY A 102 -18.40 -7.59 -15.15
N VAL A 103 -17.83 -8.40 -14.25
CA VAL A 103 -16.38 -8.69 -14.27
C VAL A 103 -16.11 -9.70 -15.41
N GLY A 104 -15.45 -9.23 -16.48
CA GLY A 104 -15.24 -10.05 -17.69
C GLY A 104 -13.95 -10.84 -17.67
N GLN A 105 -12.84 -10.24 -17.25
CA GLN A 105 -11.51 -10.84 -17.35
C GLN A 105 -10.66 -10.59 -16.11
N LEU A 106 -10.29 -11.65 -15.41
CA LEU A 106 -9.35 -11.63 -14.30
C LEU A 106 -8.07 -12.40 -14.66
N LEU A 107 -6.93 -11.88 -14.26
CA LEU A 107 -5.67 -12.62 -14.30
C LEU A 107 -5.50 -13.40 -13.00
N ALA A 108 -5.57 -14.72 -13.06
CA ALA A 108 -5.27 -15.59 -11.93
C ALA A 108 -3.76 -15.81 -11.82
N LEU A 109 -3.22 -15.65 -10.60
CA LEU A 109 -1.81 -15.86 -10.32
C LEU A 109 -1.63 -17.03 -9.35
N ASP A 110 -0.74 -17.95 -9.68
CA ASP A 110 -0.34 -19.04 -8.80
C ASP A 110 1.18 -19.07 -8.65
N GLY A 111 1.65 -19.36 -7.42
CA GLY A 111 3.08 -19.53 -7.13
C GLY A 111 3.94 -18.25 -7.26
N ILE A 112 3.38 -17.07 -7.35
CA ILE A 112 4.13 -15.81 -7.45
C ILE A 112 4.60 -15.38 -6.05
N THR A 113 5.75 -15.89 -5.62
CA THR A 113 6.28 -15.67 -4.26
C THR A 113 7.17 -14.45 -4.13
N ASN A 114 7.67 -13.89 -5.24
CA ASN A 114 8.51 -12.70 -5.22
C ASN A 114 7.64 -11.42 -5.21
N PRO A 115 7.74 -10.54 -4.18
CA PRO A 115 6.96 -9.31 -4.08
C PRO A 115 7.18 -8.35 -5.26
N GLN A 116 8.39 -8.26 -5.78
CA GLN A 116 8.69 -7.38 -6.92
C GLN A 116 7.97 -7.87 -8.19
N ASN A 117 7.99 -9.19 -8.44
CA ASN A 117 7.27 -9.76 -9.58
C ASN A 117 5.76 -9.52 -9.44
N LEU A 118 5.19 -9.76 -8.25
CA LEU A 118 3.78 -9.47 -7.99
C LEU A 118 3.44 -8.00 -8.27
N GLY A 119 4.26 -7.06 -7.78
CA GLY A 119 4.05 -5.64 -8.03
C GLY A 119 4.13 -5.27 -9.53
N MET A 120 5.06 -5.84 -10.28
CA MET A 120 5.16 -5.62 -11.73
C MET A 120 3.94 -6.18 -12.48
N ILE A 121 3.44 -7.34 -12.07
CA ILE A 121 2.24 -7.93 -12.67
C ILE A 121 1.02 -7.05 -12.38
N ILE A 122 0.84 -6.58 -11.14
CA ILE A 122 -0.23 -5.64 -10.77
C ILE A 122 -0.18 -4.40 -11.66
N ARG A 123 1.01 -3.83 -11.87
CA ARG A 123 1.18 -2.67 -12.76
C ARG A 123 0.78 -2.98 -14.20
N SER A 124 1.12 -4.16 -14.71
CA SER A 124 0.78 -4.58 -16.08
C SER A 124 -0.73 -4.78 -16.24
N VAL A 125 -1.39 -5.37 -15.25
CA VAL A 125 -2.85 -5.54 -15.25
C VAL A 125 -3.56 -4.19 -15.19
N ALA A 126 -3.09 -3.26 -14.35
CA ALA A 126 -3.64 -1.91 -14.29
C ALA A 126 -3.53 -1.11 -15.61
N ALA A 127 -2.60 -1.49 -16.49
CA ALA A 127 -2.41 -0.89 -17.81
C ALA A 127 -3.07 -1.69 -18.94
N SER A 128 -3.76 -2.78 -18.64
CA SER A 128 -4.44 -3.67 -19.58
C SER A 128 -5.97 -3.50 -19.51
N PRO A 129 -6.73 -4.08 -20.43
CA PRO A 129 -8.19 -4.09 -20.35
C PRO A 129 -8.75 -5.11 -19.33
N MET A 130 -7.91 -5.74 -18.51
CA MET A 130 -8.36 -6.68 -17.49
C MET A 130 -9.02 -5.96 -16.31
N ASP A 131 -10.03 -6.60 -15.73
CA ASP A 131 -10.80 -6.05 -14.62
C ASP A 131 -10.09 -6.21 -13.26
N GLY A 132 -9.08 -7.08 -13.16
CA GLY A 132 -8.31 -7.26 -11.94
C GLY A 132 -7.48 -8.53 -11.89
N LEU A 133 -7.04 -8.86 -10.68
CA LEU A 133 -6.24 -10.05 -10.36
C LEU A 133 -6.98 -10.96 -9.40
N LEU A 134 -6.81 -12.26 -9.59
CA LEU A 134 -7.22 -13.30 -8.64
C LEU A 134 -5.97 -13.90 -7.98
N LEU A 135 -5.90 -13.84 -6.67
CA LEU A 135 -4.78 -14.32 -5.87
C LEU A 135 -5.25 -15.40 -4.89
N PRO A 136 -4.55 -16.53 -4.77
CA PRO A 136 -4.80 -17.49 -3.70
C PRO A 136 -4.34 -16.91 -2.36
N ARG A 137 -5.00 -17.27 -1.27
CA ARG A 137 -4.63 -16.84 0.08
C ARG A 137 -3.28 -17.41 0.54
N LYS A 138 -2.81 -18.48 -0.10
CA LYS A 138 -1.53 -19.14 0.19
C LYS A 138 -0.79 -19.39 -1.13
N GLY A 139 0.55 -19.44 -1.05
CA GLY A 139 1.40 -19.72 -2.22
C GLY A 139 1.83 -18.50 -3.02
N CYS A 140 1.24 -17.34 -2.81
CA CYS A 140 1.68 -16.07 -3.40
C CYS A 140 2.29 -15.13 -2.37
N ALA A 141 3.08 -14.15 -2.84
CA ALA A 141 3.59 -13.08 -2.00
C ALA A 141 2.43 -12.30 -1.36
N LYS A 142 2.62 -11.93 -0.10
CA LYS A 142 1.70 -11.00 0.57
C LYS A 142 1.91 -9.60 0.01
N ILE A 143 0.83 -8.82 -0.07
CA ILE A 143 0.94 -7.41 -0.42
C ILE A 143 1.61 -6.66 0.73
N ASP A 144 2.78 -6.15 0.44
CA ASP A 144 3.67 -5.45 1.35
C ASP A 144 4.19 -4.16 0.70
N PRO A 145 5.01 -3.35 1.39
CA PRO A 145 5.61 -2.13 0.83
C PRO A 145 6.45 -2.36 -0.44
N LEU A 146 7.04 -3.55 -0.62
CA LEU A 146 7.81 -3.87 -1.83
C LEU A 146 6.90 -4.08 -3.04
N VAL A 147 5.76 -4.75 -2.86
CA VAL A 147 4.72 -4.90 -3.89
C VAL A 147 4.21 -3.53 -4.30
N HIS A 148 3.88 -2.66 -3.33
CA HIS A 148 3.43 -1.30 -3.63
C HIS A 148 4.46 -0.52 -4.45
N LYS A 149 5.72 -0.56 -4.03
CA LYS A 149 6.82 0.11 -4.74
C LYS A 149 6.98 -0.42 -6.16
N ALA A 150 6.93 -1.73 -6.35
CA ALA A 150 7.08 -2.37 -7.65
C ALA A 150 5.89 -2.12 -8.58
N SER A 151 4.69 -1.94 -8.01
CA SER A 151 3.48 -1.60 -8.77
C SER A 151 3.43 -0.12 -9.21
N ALA A 152 4.40 0.70 -8.80
CA ALA A 152 4.44 2.13 -9.12
C ALA A 152 3.11 2.86 -8.82
N GLY A 153 2.54 2.61 -7.64
CA GLY A 153 1.31 3.27 -7.17
C GLY A 153 0.00 2.70 -7.73
N THR A 154 0.06 1.72 -8.65
CA THR A 154 -1.19 1.16 -9.24
C THR A 154 -1.89 0.16 -8.34
N LEU A 155 -1.24 -0.32 -7.27
CA LEU A 155 -1.80 -1.30 -6.35
C LEU A 155 -3.19 -0.92 -5.83
N PHE A 156 -3.39 0.33 -5.41
CA PHE A 156 -4.66 0.79 -4.84
C PHE A 156 -5.74 1.10 -5.88
N LYS A 157 -5.35 1.11 -7.15
CA LYS A 157 -6.25 1.31 -8.30
C LYS A 157 -6.66 0.00 -8.97
N SER A 158 -6.07 -1.11 -8.53
CA SER A 158 -6.32 -2.43 -9.09
C SER A 158 -7.31 -3.20 -8.23
N SER A 159 -8.29 -3.83 -8.84
CA SER A 159 -9.16 -4.77 -8.14
C SER A 159 -8.40 -6.06 -7.87
N ILE A 160 -8.34 -6.46 -6.60
CA ILE A 160 -7.66 -7.70 -6.19
C ILE A 160 -8.68 -8.59 -5.48
N TYR A 161 -8.89 -9.75 -6.07
CA TYR A 161 -9.78 -10.78 -5.56
C TYR A 161 -8.97 -11.90 -4.91
N HIS A 162 -9.52 -12.47 -3.86
CA HIS A 162 -8.91 -13.59 -3.14
C HIS A 162 -9.78 -14.84 -3.22
N CYS A 163 -9.13 -15.97 -3.50
CA CYS A 163 -9.72 -17.30 -3.39
C CYS A 163 -8.93 -18.18 -2.41
N PRO A 164 -9.50 -19.25 -1.88
CA PRO A 164 -8.76 -20.20 -1.04
C PRO A 164 -7.59 -20.85 -1.77
N THR A 165 -7.85 -21.39 -2.97
CA THR A 165 -6.88 -21.90 -3.94
C THR A 165 -7.31 -21.48 -5.35
N ILE A 166 -6.40 -21.50 -6.33
CA ILE A 166 -6.75 -21.14 -7.72
C ILE A 166 -7.76 -22.13 -8.32
N GLU A 167 -7.72 -23.40 -7.91
CA GLU A 167 -8.65 -24.43 -8.37
C GLU A 167 -10.10 -24.22 -7.87
N SER A 168 -10.26 -23.40 -6.83
CA SER A 168 -11.58 -23.12 -6.20
C SER A 168 -12.11 -21.72 -6.52
N GLY A 169 -11.36 -20.94 -7.32
CA GLY A 169 -11.71 -19.56 -7.68
C GLY A 169 -12.38 -19.44 -9.04
#